data_e74b9f1ad4cca2c890794d3fe35ccfbb
#
_entry.id   e74b9f1ad4cca2c890794d3fe35ccfbb
#
_cell.length_a   1.000
_cell.length_b   1.000
_cell.length_c   1.000
_cell.angle_alpha   90.00
_cell.angle_beta   90.00
_cell.angle_gamma   90.00
#
_symmetry.space_group_name_H-M   'P 1'
#
loop_
_entity.id
_entity.type
_entity.pdbx_description
1 polymer ?
#
loop_
_entity_poly.entity_id
_entity_poly.type
_entity_poly.pdbx_seq_one_letter_code
_entity_poly.pdbx_strand_id
1 'polypeptide(L)'
;MNKLLLALLLFLLSFSWIKVTASDSCPAAFPWKAQWINTERCQSATNTWLIYRKSFAVTDVPNQLIARIAADSKYWLWINDQLVIFEGGLKRGPSPSGTYYDPVDIAPYLTKGSNTIAILLWHFGKDGFSHINSGKAALLFEAIAPGLEIVSDASWQCALYEAYQNTEAPFPNYRMPESNIRFDARQAITNWNRTSFEGSLPGAVCVGKAGKAPFGDLVERPIPQWKNSGLLSYVSVRESLKGDTLFCRLPYNAQITPYLKVEAEAGKTIHIRMDNYEGGSERNVRAEYITREGEQEYESYGWMNGHEVYYIIPEGVKVLDVKYRETGYNTDLAGSFHCDDPFYDELWQRSARTLYITMRDNYMDCPDRERAQWWGDEVNELGEAFYALSP
;
A
#
# COMPACT_ATOMS: atom_id res chain seq x y z
N MET A 1 -32.62 33.19 44.57
CA MET A 1 -31.92 31.92 44.43
C MET A 1 -32.95 30.83 44.19
N ASN A 2 -32.86 30.02 43.16
CA ASN A 2 -33.58 28.75 42.92
C ASN A 2 -34.59 28.62 41.76
N LYS A 3 -34.82 29.59 40.92
CA LYS A 3 -35.56 29.29 39.67
C LYS A 3 -34.64 28.93 38.49
N LEU A 4 -33.40 29.42 38.47
CA LEU A 4 -32.41 29.10 37.44
C LEU A 4 -31.78 27.71 37.64
N LEU A 5 -31.59 27.29 38.90
CA LEU A 5 -31.04 25.98 39.23
C LEU A 5 -32.02 24.83 38.93
N LEU A 6 -33.32 25.08 39.10
CA LEU A 6 -34.39 24.11 38.79
C LEU A 6 -34.55 23.92 37.26
N ALA A 7 -34.38 24.98 36.48
CA ALA A 7 -34.42 24.92 35.02
C ALA A 7 -33.21 24.16 34.45
N LEU A 8 -32.01 24.32 35.05
CA LEU A 8 -30.82 23.58 34.66
C LEU A 8 -30.89 22.08 35.00
N LEU A 9 -31.51 21.75 36.15
CA LEU A 9 -31.73 20.35 36.54
C LEU A 9 -32.79 19.66 35.66
N LEU A 10 -33.82 20.36 35.23
CA LEU A 10 -34.86 19.83 34.34
C LEU A 10 -34.35 19.68 32.90
N PHE A 11 -33.39 20.51 32.47
CA PHE A 11 -32.75 20.36 31.16
C PHE A 11 -31.77 19.17 31.11
N LEU A 12 -31.16 18.80 32.25
CA LEU A 12 -30.31 17.64 32.38
C LEU A 12 -31.06 16.31 32.48
N LEU A 13 -32.35 16.35 32.85
CA LEU A 13 -33.19 15.15 32.94
C LEU A 13 -34.00 14.84 31.68
N SER A 14 -33.98 15.70 30.67
CA SER A 14 -34.64 15.49 29.38
C SER A 14 -33.75 14.89 28.31
N PHE A 15 -32.48 14.52 28.62
CA PHE A 15 -31.73 13.62 27.75
C PHE A 15 -32.35 12.22 27.88
N SER A 16 -33.43 12.00 27.17
CA SER A 16 -33.92 10.68 26.83
C SER A 16 -32.72 9.90 26.26
N TRP A 17 -32.33 8.84 26.96
CA TRP A 17 -31.40 7.87 26.45
C TRP A 17 -31.97 7.32 25.14
N ILE A 18 -31.58 7.92 24.02
CA ILE A 18 -31.73 7.23 22.74
C ILE A 18 -30.83 6.00 22.89
N LYS A 19 -31.46 4.88 23.27
CA LYS A 19 -30.84 3.59 23.06
C LYS A 19 -30.66 3.47 21.54
N VAL A 20 -29.51 3.85 21.05
CA VAL A 20 -29.04 3.34 19.78
C VAL A 20 -28.85 1.84 20.03
N THR A 21 -29.90 1.08 19.75
CA THR A 21 -29.74 -0.34 19.54
C THR A 21 -28.90 -0.41 18.26
N ALA A 22 -27.58 -0.57 18.42
CA ALA A 22 -26.79 -1.13 17.35
C ALA A 22 -27.56 -2.38 16.90
N SER A 23 -28.02 -2.38 15.68
CA SER A 23 -28.58 -3.60 15.11
C SER A 23 -27.39 -4.58 15.06
N ASP A 24 -27.39 -5.54 15.99
CA ASP A 24 -26.47 -6.66 16.01
C ASP A 24 -26.75 -7.61 14.83
N SER A 25 -26.83 -7.09 13.63
CA SER A 25 -26.73 -7.88 12.41
C SER A 25 -25.39 -7.58 11.75
N CYS A 26 -24.31 -7.83 12.48
CA CYS A 26 -23.09 -8.24 11.80
C CYS A 26 -23.47 -9.55 11.07
N PRO A 27 -23.49 -9.60 9.73
CA PRO A 27 -23.75 -10.84 9.03
C PRO A 27 -22.77 -11.87 9.60
N ALA A 28 -23.28 -13.03 10.01
CA ALA A 28 -22.46 -14.08 10.60
C ALA A 28 -21.26 -14.30 9.68
N ALA A 29 -20.09 -13.89 10.14
CA ALA A 29 -18.87 -13.99 9.36
C ALA A 29 -18.71 -15.48 9.01
N PHE A 30 -18.82 -15.81 7.74
CA PHE A 30 -18.60 -17.19 7.28
C PHE A 30 -17.22 -17.61 7.79
N PRO A 31 -17.13 -18.75 8.49
CA PRO A 31 -15.86 -19.20 9.04
C PRO A 31 -14.84 -19.35 7.91
N TRP A 32 -13.65 -18.85 8.15
CA TRP A 32 -12.54 -18.97 7.21
C TRP A 32 -12.10 -20.43 7.09
N LYS A 33 -11.95 -20.91 5.86
CA LYS A 33 -11.30 -22.17 5.55
C LYS A 33 -9.80 -21.99 5.32
N ALA A 34 -9.42 -20.80 4.82
CA ALA A 34 -8.04 -20.44 4.54
C ALA A 34 -7.16 -20.45 5.79
N GLN A 35 -5.89 -20.73 5.59
CA GLN A 35 -4.83 -20.64 6.59
C GLN A 35 -3.81 -19.59 6.18
N TRP A 36 -3.21 -18.93 7.16
CA TRP A 36 -2.05 -18.09 6.93
C TRP A 36 -0.89 -18.94 6.41
N ILE A 37 -0.32 -18.55 5.28
CA ILE A 37 0.75 -19.28 4.62
C ILE A 37 2.01 -18.43 4.47
N ASN A 38 3.17 -19.12 4.47
CA ASN A 38 4.48 -18.55 4.26
C ASN A 38 5.38 -19.59 3.59
N THR A 39 6.67 -19.32 3.43
CA THR A 39 7.69 -20.31 3.09
C THR A 39 8.42 -20.79 4.35
N GLU A 40 8.86 -22.03 4.35
CA GLU A 40 9.62 -22.62 5.46
C GLU A 40 10.90 -21.84 5.79
N ARG A 41 11.49 -21.17 4.81
CA ARG A 41 12.73 -20.40 4.95
C ARG A 41 12.55 -19.00 5.51
N CYS A 42 11.32 -18.51 5.66
CA CYS A 42 11.07 -17.13 6.09
C CYS A 42 11.28 -16.97 7.59
N GLN A 43 12.21 -16.13 7.97
CA GLN A 43 12.46 -15.72 9.35
C GLN A 43 11.68 -14.46 9.76
N SER A 44 10.85 -13.92 8.86
CA SER A 44 10.05 -12.69 9.10
C SER A 44 10.89 -11.51 9.61
N ALA A 45 12.07 -11.33 9.02
CA ALA A 45 12.95 -10.21 9.33
C ALA A 45 12.37 -8.89 8.80
N THR A 46 12.95 -7.78 9.24
CA THR A 46 12.61 -6.44 8.74
C THR A 46 12.80 -6.37 7.23
N ASN A 47 11.82 -5.77 6.54
CA ASN A 47 11.81 -5.58 5.09
C ASN A 47 11.87 -6.91 4.31
N THR A 48 11.10 -7.90 4.75
CA THR A 48 11.00 -9.19 4.08
C THR A 48 10.02 -9.15 2.92
N TRP A 49 10.41 -9.71 1.78
CA TRP A 49 9.58 -9.80 0.59
C TRP A 49 9.34 -11.25 0.20
N LEU A 50 8.11 -11.57 -0.15
CA LEU A 50 7.67 -12.91 -0.50
C LEU A 50 6.87 -12.89 -1.80
N ILE A 51 7.03 -13.92 -2.60
CA ILE A 51 6.17 -14.18 -3.76
C ILE A 51 5.35 -15.44 -3.54
N TYR A 52 4.08 -15.37 -3.93
CA TYR A 52 3.15 -16.48 -3.87
C TYR A 52 2.55 -16.75 -5.24
N ARG A 53 2.30 -18.01 -5.53
CA ARG A 53 1.61 -18.44 -6.75
C ARG A 53 0.62 -19.54 -6.45
N LYS A 54 -0.50 -19.51 -7.19
CA LYS A 54 -1.50 -20.57 -7.23
C LYS A 54 -2.03 -20.71 -8.64
N SER A 55 -1.86 -21.88 -9.23
CA SER A 55 -2.54 -22.26 -10.46
C SER A 55 -3.75 -23.13 -10.15
N PHE A 56 -4.87 -22.91 -10.83
CA PHE A 56 -6.13 -23.63 -10.64
C PHE A 56 -6.96 -23.62 -11.92
N ALA A 57 -7.90 -24.53 -12.01
CA ALA A 57 -8.81 -24.61 -13.15
C ALA A 57 -10.21 -24.08 -12.80
N VAL A 58 -10.81 -23.36 -13.74
CA VAL A 58 -12.18 -22.87 -13.65
C VAL A 58 -13.01 -23.50 -14.75
N THR A 59 -14.06 -24.22 -14.37
CA THR A 59 -14.98 -24.83 -15.34
C THR A 59 -15.93 -23.80 -15.93
N ASP A 60 -16.54 -23.01 -15.04
CA ASP A 60 -17.44 -21.93 -15.42
C ASP A 60 -17.10 -20.71 -14.57
N VAL A 61 -16.87 -19.56 -15.22
CA VAL A 61 -16.55 -18.33 -14.53
C VAL A 61 -17.80 -17.80 -13.85
N PRO A 62 -17.79 -17.61 -12.51
CA PRO A 62 -18.94 -17.04 -11.82
C PRO A 62 -19.13 -15.56 -12.18
N ASN A 63 -20.37 -15.07 -12.09
CA ASN A 63 -20.66 -13.65 -12.31
C ASN A 63 -19.97 -12.73 -11.30
N GLN A 64 -19.75 -13.23 -10.10
CA GLN A 64 -19.02 -12.55 -9.01
C GLN A 64 -18.27 -13.59 -8.18
N LEU A 65 -17.05 -13.24 -7.76
CA LEU A 65 -16.26 -14.06 -6.85
C LEU A 65 -15.43 -13.14 -5.94
N ILE A 66 -15.92 -12.92 -4.74
CA ILE A 66 -15.22 -12.07 -3.77
C ILE A 66 -14.10 -12.87 -3.13
N ALA A 67 -12.88 -12.46 -3.38
CA ALA A 67 -11.70 -12.91 -2.63
C ALA A 67 -11.56 -12.06 -1.37
N ARG A 68 -11.36 -12.70 -0.22
CA ARG A 68 -10.98 -12.07 1.04
C ARG A 68 -9.48 -12.24 1.21
N ILE A 69 -8.73 -11.14 1.23
CA ILE A 69 -7.27 -11.17 1.18
C ILE A 69 -6.69 -10.37 2.35
N ALA A 70 -5.83 -10.98 3.14
CA ALA A 70 -5.10 -10.32 4.20
C ALA A 70 -3.61 -10.64 4.12
N ALA A 71 -2.78 -9.67 4.48
CA ALA A 71 -1.33 -9.81 4.47
C ALA A 71 -0.73 -9.04 5.65
N ASP A 72 0.34 -9.51 6.18
CA ASP A 72 1.22 -8.71 7.01
C ASP A 72 2.52 -8.41 6.24
N SER A 73 2.69 -7.19 5.64
CA SER A 73 1.93 -5.95 5.89
C SER A 73 1.17 -5.48 4.65
N LYS A 74 1.78 -5.54 3.47
CA LYS A 74 1.27 -5.05 2.18
C LYS A 74 1.38 -6.13 1.11
N TYR A 75 0.52 -6.04 0.07
CA TYR A 75 0.60 -6.97 -1.05
C TYR A 75 0.22 -6.32 -2.39
N TRP A 76 0.67 -6.94 -3.48
CA TRP A 76 0.27 -6.65 -4.88
C TRP A 76 -0.25 -7.94 -5.47
N LEU A 77 -1.38 -7.86 -6.20
CA LEU A 77 -2.09 -9.02 -6.76
C LEU A 77 -2.13 -8.95 -8.26
N TRP A 78 -1.71 -10.02 -8.91
CA TRP A 78 -1.92 -10.28 -10.33
C TRP A 78 -2.79 -11.53 -10.51
N ILE A 79 -3.69 -11.48 -11.50
CA ILE A 79 -4.45 -12.63 -11.96
C ILE A 79 -4.35 -12.68 -13.47
N ASN A 80 -3.92 -13.81 -14.03
CA ASN A 80 -3.75 -13.99 -15.46
C ASN A 80 -3.01 -12.83 -16.13
N ASP A 81 -1.85 -12.48 -15.59
CA ASP A 81 -0.96 -11.41 -16.04
C ASP A 81 -1.46 -9.97 -15.80
N GLN A 82 -2.69 -9.78 -15.35
CA GLN A 82 -3.27 -8.48 -15.08
C GLN A 82 -3.02 -8.06 -13.62
N LEU A 83 -2.55 -6.84 -13.41
CA LEU A 83 -2.45 -6.24 -12.07
C LEU A 83 -3.87 -5.88 -11.59
N VAL A 84 -4.32 -6.57 -10.54
CA VAL A 84 -5.67 -6.41 -9.97
C VAL A 84 -5.65 -5.44 -8.78
N ILE A 85 -4.69 -5.61 -7.89
CA ILE A 85 -4.50 -4.74 -6.72
C ILE A 85 -3.08 -4.18 -6.74
N PHE A 86 -3.00 -2.86 -6.75
CA PHE A 86 -1.76 -2.15 -6.51
C PHE A 86 -1.72 -1.68 -5.05
N GLU A 87 -0.93 -2.34 -4.22
CA GLU A 87 -0.83 -2.11 -2.78
C GLU A 87 -2.13 -2.41 -2.02
N GLY A 88 -2.40 -3.68 -1.73
CA GLY A 88 -3.42 -4.12 -0.79
C GLY A 88 -2.92 -4.13 0.66
N GLY A 89 -3.85 -4.34 1.59
CA GLY A 89 -3.60 -4.29 3.02
C GLY A 89 -3.54 -2.85 3.56
N LEU A 90 -3.93 -2.68 4.83
CA LEU A 90 -3.80 -1.41 5.53
C LEU A 90 -2.58 -1.45 6.46
N LYS A 91 -1.94 -0.30 6.62
CA LYS A 91 -0.75 -0.17 7.49
C LYS A 91 -1.12 -0.33 8.97
N ARG A 92 -2.29 0.18 9.35
CA ARG A 92 -2.83 0.09 10.71
C ARG A 92 -3.92 -0.97 10.75
N GLY A 93 -3.88 -1.88 11.71
CA GLY A 93 -4.94 -2.86 11.95
C GLY A 93 -6.16 -2.26 12.67
N PRO A 94 -7.29 -3.00 12.73
CA PRO A 94 -8.52 -2.55 13.39
C PRO A 94 -8.35 -2.44 14.92
N SER A 95 -7.39 -3.15 15.47
CA SER A 95 -7.00 -3.14 16.87
C SER A 95 -5.52 -3.54 16.98
N PRO A 96 -4.87 -3.41 18.14
CA PRO A 96 -3.47 -3.82 18.30
C PRO A 96 -3.19 -5.28 17.91
N SER A 97 -4.20 -6.14 17.93
CA SER A 97 -4.06 -7.58 17.64
C SER A 97 -4.92 -8.05 16.46
N GLY A 98 -5.55 -7.12 15.72
CA GLY A 98 -6.39 -7.45 14.58
C GLY A 98 -5.73 -7.17 13.24
N THR A 99 -6.29 -7.73 12.19
CA THR A 99 -5.83 -7.54 10.80
C THR A 99 -7.02 -7.22 9.90
N TYR A 100 -6.87 -6.21 9.05
CA TYR A 100 -7.83 -5.95 7.98
C TYR A 100 -7.66 -6.93 6.82
N TYR A 101 -8.79 -7.37 6.24
CA TYR A 101 -8.79 -8.06 4.96
C TYR A 101 -9.46 -7.21 3.89
N ASP A 102 -8.99 -7.33 2.66
CA ASP A 102 -9.55 -6.65 1.50
C ASP A 102 -10.57 -7.56 0.81
N PRO A 103 -11.84 -7.14 0.61
CA PRO A 103 -12.76 -7.80 -0.29
C PRO A 103 -12.48 -7.37 -1.74
N VAL A 104 -12.20 -8.33 -2.63
CA VAL A 104 -11.85 -8.06 -4.03
C VAL A 104 -12.67 -8.97 -4.95
N ASP A 105 -13.47 -8.41 -5.86
CA ASP A 105 -14.11 -9.23 -6.89
C ASP A 105 -13.09 -9.64 -7.94
N ILE A 106 -12.76 -10.93 -7.97
CA ILE A 106 -11.78 -11.49 -8.88
C ILE A 106 -12.41 -12.15 -10.13
N ALA A 107 -13.74 -12.28 -10.19
CA ALA A 107 -14.41 -12.91 -11.32
C ALA A 107 -14.07 -12.28 -12.68
N PRO A 108 -13.97 -10.94 -12.81
CA PRO A 108 -13.64 -10.28 -14.08
C PRO A 108 -12.27 -10.67 -14.66
N TYR A 109 -11.38 -11.19 -13.85
CA TYR A 109 -10.00 -11.54 -14.23
C TYR A 109 -9.83 -13.03 -14.50
N LEU A 110 -10.87 -13.85 -14.28
CA LEU A 110 -10.82 -15.29 -14.49
C LEU A 110 -11.22 -15.66 -15.92
N THR A 111 -10.69 -16.78 -16.38
CA THR A 111 -11.05 -17.38 -17.66
C THR A 111 -11.43 -18.86 -17.47
N LYS A 112 -12.23 -19.40 -18.36
CA LYS A 112 -12.49 -20.86 -18.40
C LYS A 112 -11.17 -21.60 -18.68
N GLY A 113 -10.89 -22.64 -17.92
CA GLY A 113 -9.65 -23.40 -18.00
C GLY A 113 -8.63 -22.97 -16.94
N SER A 114 -7.37 -22.94 -17.30
CA SER A 114 -6.26 -22.65 -16.37
C SER A 114 -6.18 -21.17 -16.02
N ASN A 115 -6.04 -20.87 -14.73
CA ASN A 115 -5.87 -19.54 -14.20
C ASN A 115 -4.67 -19.52 -13.23
N THR A 116 -4.05 -18.37 -13.07
CA THR A 116 -2.95 -18.16 -12.15
C THR A 116 -3.18 -16.91 -11.29
N ILE A 117 -3.06 -17.06 -9.99
CA ILE A 117 -2.92 -15.96 -9.03
C ILE A 117 -1.44 -15.85 -8.69
N ALA A 118 -0.93 -14.62 -8.70
CA ALA A 118 0.42 -14.28 -8.24
C ALA A 118 0.35 -13.09 -7.29
N ILE A 119 1.04 -13.19 -6.15
CA ILE A 119 1.03 -12.15 -5.11
C ILE A 119 2.45 -11.84 -4.69
N LEU A 120 2.82 -10.55 -4.69
CA LEU A 120 3.99 -10.03 -4.02
C LEU A 120 3.56 -9.53 -2.64
N LEU A 121 4.26 -9.92 -1.59
CA LEU A 121 4.01 -9.47 -0.22
C LEU A 121 5.24 -8.75 0.31
N TRP A 122 5.02 -7.60 0.93
CA TRP A 122 6.01 -6.84 1.67
C TRP A 122 5.68 -6.83 3.16
N HIS A 123 6.48 -7.53 3.95
CA HIS A 123 6.40 -7.51 5.41
C HIS A 123 7.38 -6.48 5.96
N PHE A 124 6.87 -5.50 6.70
CA PHE A 124 7.70 -4.46 7.29
C PHE A 124 8.65 -5.01 8.35
N GLY A 125 8.17 -5.95 9.17
CA GLY A 125 8.97 -6.67 10.16
C GLY A 125 9.47 -5.81 11.32
N LYS A 126 8.91 -4.61 11.50
CA LYS A 126 9.17 -3.70 12.62
C LYS A 126 7.95 -2.85 12.91
N ASP A 127 7.87 -2.35 14.13
CA ASP A 127 6.86 -1.38 14.52
C ASP A 127 7.16 0.01 13.96
N GLY A 128 6.13 0.83 13.89
CA GLY A 128 6.18 2.25 13.63
C GLY A 128 5.09 2.94 14.44
N PHE A 129 5.01 4.27 14.37
CA PHE A 129 4.00 5.01 15.11
C PHE A 129 2.56 4.74 14.64
N SER A 130 2.39 4.20 13.44
CA SER A 130 1.10 3.85 12.84
C SER A 130 0.99 2.38 12.43
N HIS A 131 1.88 1.52 12.91
CA HIS A 131 1.87 0.10 12.58
C HIS A 131 2.40 -0.73 13.75
N ILE A 132 1.67 -1.79 14.07
CA ILE A 132 2.12 -2.83 15.01
C ILE A 132 2.38 -4.09 14.19
N ASN A 133 3.61 -4.57 14.26
CA ASN A 133 4.05 -5.76 13.58
C ASN A 133 3.53 -7.02 14.30
N SER A 134 2.95 -7.97 13.55
CA SER A 134 2.56 -9.27 14.12
C SER A 134 3.75 -10.16 14.49
N GLY A 135 4.94 -9.81 14.03
CA GLY A 135 6.16 -10.63 14.15
C GLY A 135 6.24 -11.76 13.11
N LYS A 136 5.31 -11.84 12.16
CA LYS A 136 5.25 -12.95 11.22
C LYS A 136 4.75 -12.52 9.83
N ALA A 137 5.61 -12.60 8.83
CA ALA A 137 5.19 -12.42 7.44
C ALA A 137 4.22 -13.54 7.05
N ALA A 138 3.06 -13.21 6.51
CA ALA A 138 2.14 -14.22 6.00
C ALA A 138 1.06 -13.63 5.10
N LEU A 139 0.50 -14.49 4.25
CA LEU A 139 -0.64 -14.26 3.38
C LEU A 139 -1.82 -15.13 3.80
N LEU A 140 -3.01 -14.55 3.78
CA LEU A 140 -4.29 -15.26 3.87
C LEU A 140 -5.12 -14.91 2.64
N PHE A 141 -5.62 -15.92 1.94
CA PHE A 141 -6.42 -15.74 0.72
C PHE A 141 -7.58 -16.73 0.71
N GLU A 142 -8.79 -16.25 0.49
CA GLU A 142 -9.95 -17.10 0.34
C GLU A 142 -10.94 -16.54 -0.67
N ALA A 143 -11.32 -17.35 -1.68
CA ALA A 143 -12.38 -17.05 -2.61
C ALA A 143 -13.21 -18.32 -2.84
N ILE A 144 -14.50 -18.28 -2.51
CA ILE A 144 -15.39 -19.45 -2.54
C ILE A 144 -16.67 -19.12 -3.29
N ALA A 145 -16.99 -19.96 -4.28
CA ALA A 145 -18.27 -19.99 -4.96
C ALA A 145 -18.71 -21.45 -5.18
N PRO A 146 -19.97 -21.73 -5.52
CA PRO A 146 -20.40 -23.09 -5.85
C PRO A 146 -19.53 -23.72 -6.94
N GLY A 147 -18.86 -24.82 -6.59
CA GLY A 147 -17.98 -25.55 -7.49
C GLY A 147 -16.58 -24.95 -7.69
N LEU A 148 -16.24 -23.85 -6.99
CA LEU A 148 -14.91 -23.24 -7.04
C LEU A 148 -14.47 -22.81 -5.64
N GLU A 149 -13.38 -23.37 -5.17
CA GLU A 149 -12.77 -23.02 -3.89
C GLU A 149 -11.28 -22.76 -4.08
N ILE A 150 -10.85 -21.52 -3.77
CA ILE A 150 -9.47 -21.07 -3.83
C ILE A 150 -9.12 -20.57 -2.43
N VAL A 151 -8.41 -21.38 -1.66
CA VAL A 151 -8.02 -21.05 -0.29
C VAL A 151 -6.52 -21.15 -0.13
N SER A 152 -5.95 -20.29 0.70
CA SER A 152 -4.52 -20.39 1.05
C SER A 152 -4.29 -21.57 1.97
N ASP A 153 -3.45 -22.48 1.51
CA ASP A 153 -3.03 -23.70 2.16
C ASP A 153 -1.67 -24.17 1.61
N ALA A 154 -1.23 -25.36 1.97
CA ALA A 154 0.02 -25.96 1.51
C ALA A 154 0.07 -26.28 0.00
N SER A 155 -1.03 -26.15 -0.75
CA SER A 155 -1.07 -26.33 -2.19
C SER A 155 -0.63 -25.10 -2.98
N TRP A 156 -0.39 -23.97 -2.30
CA TRP A 156 0.24 -22.79 -2.88
C TRP A 156 1.75 -22.97 -2.99
N GLN A 157 2.37 -22.18 -3.85
CA GLN A 157 3.80 -22.00 -3.90
C GLN A 157 4.18 -20.68 -3.22
N CYS A 158 5.31 -20.65 -2.52
CA CYS A 158 5.80 -19.46 -1.84
C CYS A 158 7.34 -19.47 -1.77
N ALA A 159 7.95 -18.34 -2.06
CA ALA A 159 9.40 -18.15 -1.91
C ALA A 159 9.75 -16.77 -1.34
N LEU A 160 10.87 -16.69 -0.64
CA LEU A 160 11.54 -15.42 -0.38
C LEU A 160 11.95 -14.79 -1.71
N TYR A 161 11.71 -13.49 -1.86
CA TYR A 161 12.13 -12.76 -3.04
C TYR A 161 13.39 -11.95 -2.74
N GLU A 162 14.52 -12.63 -2.80
CA GLU A 162 15.83 -12.10 -2.38
C GLU A 162 16.35 -10.94 -3.24
N ALA A 163 15.71 -10.64 -4.38
CA ALA A 163 15.97 -9.43 -5.16
C ALA A 163 15.65 -8.15 -4.37
N TYR A 164 14.69 -8.21 -3.45
CA TYR A 164 14.41 -7.11 -2.52
C TYR A 164 15.28 -7.23 -1.27
N GLN A 165 15.98 -6.16 -0.97
CA GLN A 165 16.98 -6.10 0.10
C GLN A 165 16.85 -4.80 0.91
N ASN A 166 17.47 -4.78 2.08
CA ASN A 166 17.70 -3.55 2.81
C ASN A 166 18.76 -2.69 2.11
N THR A 167 18.58 -1.37 2.11
CA THR A 167 19.65 -0.46 1.73
C THR A 167 20.67 -0.35 2.87
N GLU A 168 21.84 0.17 2.55
CA GLU A 168 22.75 0.70 3.57
C GLU A 168 22.22 2.02 4.14
N ALA A 169 22.83 2.49 5.21
CA ALA A 169 22.54 3.81 5.75
C ALA A 169 22.75 4.91 4.67
N PRO A 170 22.03 6.00 4.76
CA PRO A 170 21.09 6.39 5.83
C PRO A 170 19.75 5.69 5.73
N PHE A 171 19.19 5.36 6.90
CA PHE A 171 17.86 4.77 7.01
C PHE A 171 16.79 5.86 7.15
N PRO A 172 15.51 5.58 6.84
CA PRO A 172 14.43 6.50 7.11
C PRO A 172 14.22 6.62 8.63
N ASN A 173 13.41 7.61 9.02
CA ASN A 173 13.06 7.83 10.42
C ASN A 173 12.56 6.54 11.09
N TYR A 174 13.03 6.28 12.30
CA TYR A 174 12.68 5.07 13.06
C TYR A 174 11.19 4.94 13.41
N ARG A 175 10.43 6.05 13.33
CA ARG A 175 8.98 6.08 13.58
C ARG A 175 8.18 5.46 12.45
N MET A 176 8.75 5.38 11.24
CA MET A 176 8.12 4.71 10.11
C MET A 176 8.30 3.20 10.17
N PRO A 177 7.25 2.42 9.89
CA PRO A 177 7.39 0.98 9.73
C PRO A 177 8.05 0.61 8.40
N GLU A 178 7.95 1.45 7.38
CA GLU A 178 8.55 1.23 6.06
C GLU A 178 10.08 1.37 6.11
N SER A 179 10.75 0.52 5.38
CA SER A 179 12.20 0.59 5.14
C SER A 179 12.48 1.14 3.75
N ASN A 180 13.69 1.63 3.53
CA ASN A 180 14.17 1.85 2.16
C ASN A 180 14.20 0.52 1.40
N ILE A 181 13.90 0.57 0.12
CA ILE A 181 13.87 -0.60 -0.76
C ILE A 181 15.10 -0.57 -1.66
N ARG A 182 15.91 -1.63 -1.62
CA ARG A 182 16.90 -1.96 -2.65
C ARG A 182 16.37 -3.13 -3.47
N PHE A 183 16.33 -3.00 -4.79
CA PHE A 183 16.00 -4.10 -5.69
C PHE A 183 17.21 -4.45 -6.56
N ASP A 184 17.70 -5.66 -6.43
CA ASP A 184 18.80 -6.18 -7.26
C ASP A 184 18.25 -7.00 -8.42
N ALA A 185 18.20 -6.40 -9.61
CA ALA A 185 17.64 -7.03 -10.79
C ALA A 185 18.39 -8.28 -11.24
N ARG A 186 19.63 -8.48 -10.80
CA ARG A 186 20.43 -9.69 -11.11
C ARG A 186 19.88 -10.92 -10.38
N GLN A 187 19.16 -10.71 -9.26
CA GLN A 187 18.53 -11.76 -8.45
C GLN A 187 17.03 -11.90 -8.72
N ALA A 188 16.50 -11.13 -9.68
CA ALA A 188 15.08 -11.14 -10.00
C ALA A 188 14.65 -12.49 -10.59
N ILE A 189 13.53 -13.02 -10.08
CA ILE A 189 12.87 -14.19 -10.68
C ILE A 189 11.98 -13.66 -11.80
N THR A 190 12.49 -13.79 -13.04
CA THR A 190 11.80 -13.24 -14.22
C THR A 190 10.44 -13.91 -14.43
N ASN A 191 9.43 -13.10 -14.76
CA ASN A 191 8.08 -13.55 -15.09
C ASN A 191 7.36 -14.35 -13.99
N TRP A 192 7.83 -14.30 -12.74
CA TRP A 192 7.22 -15.06 -11.65
C TRP A 192 5.71 -14.75 -11.48
N ASN A 193 5.26 -13.55 -11.87
CA ASN A 193 3.87 -13.09 -11.80
C ASN A 193 3.09 -13.31 -13.11
N ARG A 194 3.66 -14.02 -14.10
CA ARG A 194 3.05 -14.28 -15.39
C ARG A 194 2.54 -15.72 -15.50
N THR A 195 1.53 -15.92 -16.32
CA THR A 195 1.03 -17.26 -16.69
C THR A 195 2.10 -18.10 -17.40
N SER A 196 2.98 -17.44 -18.15
CA SER A 196 4.11 -18.03 -18.87
C SER A 196 5.30 -18.43 -17.98
N PHE A 197 5.22 -18.30 -16.67
CA PHE A 197 6.30 -18.71 -15.78
C PHE A 197 6.46 -20.23 -15.76
N GLU A 198 7.59 -20.71 -16.26
CA GLU A 198 7.93 -22.13 -16.33
C GLU A 198 8.77 -22.60 -15.12
N GLY A 199 9.19 -21.65 -14.26
CA GLY A 199 9.94 -21.98 -13.05
C GLY A 199 9.10 -22.67 -11.99
N SER A 200 9.76 -23.23 -10.98
CA SER A 200 9.12 -23.82 -9.81
C SER A 200 9.51 -23.06 -8.55
N LEU A 201 8.52 -22.75 -7.71
CA LEU A 201 8.76 -22.21 -6.38
C LEU A 201 8.49 -23.30 -5.33
N PRO A 202 9.11 -23.20 -4.14
CA PRO A 202 8.81 -24.12 -3.04
C PRO A 202 7.33 -24.14 -2.66
N GLY A 203 6.86 -25.25 -2.08
CA GLY A 203 5.52 -25.30 -1.50
C GLY A 203 5.40 -24.37 -0.30
N ALA A 204 4.23 -23.76 -0.16
CA ALA A 204 3.91 -22.96 1.01
C ALA A 204 3.71 -23.84 2.27
N VAL A 205 3.95 -23.27 3.43
CA VAL A 205 3.67 -23.89 4.73
C VAL A 205 2.60 -23.09 5.47
N CYS A 206 1.72 -23.80 6.17
CA CYS A 206 0.70 -23.18 7.02
C CYS A 206 1.35 -22.69 8.32
N VAL A 207 1.20 -21.39 8.64
CA VAL A 207 1.84 -20.75 9.78
C VAL A 207 0.86 -20.21 10.82
N GLY A 208 -0.44 -20.29 10.55
CA GLY A 208 -1.48 -19.85 11.47
C GLY A 208 -2.88 -20.10 10.94
N LYS A 209 -3.86 -20.10 11.85
CA LYS A 209 -5.28 -20.16 11.51
C LYS A 209 -5.85 -18.75 11.42
N ALA A 210 -6.80 -18.52 10.53
CA ALA A 210 -7.56 -17.28 10.44
C ALA A 210 -8.23 -16.96 11.81
N GLY A 211 -8.23 -15.70 12.21
CA GLY A 211 -8.81 -15.25 13.48
C GLY A 211 -8.05 -15.69 14.73
N LYS A 212 -6.78 -16.07 14.61
CA LYS A 212 -5.93 -16.48 15.74
C LYS A 212 -4.61 -15.72 15.77
N ALA A 213 -4.03 -15.62 16.96
CA ALA A 213 -2.69 -15.03 17.13
C ALA A 213 -1.66 -15.70 16.20
N PRO A 214 -0.68 -14.94 15.68
CA PRO A 214 -0.38 -13.54 16.02
C PRO A 214 -1.19 -12.51 15.21
N PHE A 215 -1.98 -12.92 14.21
CA PHE A 215 -2.67 -12.01 13.28
C PHE A 215 -4.03 -11.50 13.81
N GLY A 216 -4.59 -12.17 14.84
CA GLY A 216 -5.80 -11.77 15.54
C GLY A 216 -7.07 -11.83 14.70
N ASP A 217 -8.07 -11.06 15.11
CA ASP A 217 -9.36 -11.02 14.44
C ASP A 217 -9.26 -10.40 13.05
N LEU A 218 -10.07 -10.90 12.12
CA LEU A 218 -10.11 -10.43 10.74
C LEU A 218 -11.32 -9.52 10.56
N VAL A 219 -11.07 -8.29 10.21
CA VAL A 219 -12.09 -7.25 10.01
C VAL A 219 -12.02 -6.77 8.56
N GLU A 220 -13.17 -6.55 7.94
CA GLU A 220 -13.22 -6.02 6.60
C GLU A 220 -12.63 -4.60 6.54
N ARG A 221 -11.88 -4.32 5.48
CA ARG A 221 -11.32 -3.01 5.20
C ARG A 221 -12.45 -1.95 5.15
N PRO A 222 -12.40 -0.89 5.96
CA PRO A 222 -13.48 0.10 6.04
C PRO A 222 -13.37 1.23 5.01
N ILE A 223 -12.29 1.26 4.22
CA ILE A 223 -11.99 2.32 3.26
C ILE A 223 -11.79 1.74 1.85
N PRO A 224 -11.95 2.53 0.79
CA PRO A 224 -11.73 2.08 -0.59
C PRO A 224 -10.31 1.54 -0.82
N GLN A 225 -10.12 0.75 -1.88
CA GLN A 225 -8.78 0.46 -2.39
C GLN A 225 -8.09 1.77 -2.82
N TRP A 226 -6.75 1.79 -2.75
CA TRP A 226 -5.99 2.98 -3.08
C TRP A 226 -6.22 3.44 -4.52
N LYS A 227 -6.13 4.74 -4.74
CA LYS A 227 -6.08 5.32 -6.08
C LYS A 227 -4.91 4.70 -6.85
N ASN A 228 -5.16 4.35 -8.10
CA ASN A 228 -4.17 3.81 -9.02
C ASN A 228 -4.35 4.47 -10.39
N SER A 229 -3.51 5.46 -10.68
CA SER A 229 -3.59 6.23 -11.93
C SER A 229 -3.07 5.47 -13.17
N GLY A 230 -2.47 4.29 -13.00
CA GLY A 230 -1.55 3.77 -13.99
C GLY A 230 -0.25 4.59 -14.04
N LEU A 231 0.62 4.29 -15.00
CA LEU A 231 1.87 5.03 -15.18
C LEU A 231 1.62 6.31 -15.96
N LEU A 232 2.02 7.45 -15.40
CA LEU A 232 1.88 8.81 -15.93
C LEU A 232 3.25 9.39 -16.27
N SER A 233 3.29 10.27 -17.28
CA SER A 233 4.48 11.05 -17.61
C SER A 233 4.64 12.26 -16.68
N TYR A 234 5.87 12.60 -16.35
CA TYR A 234 6.18 13.85 -15.63
C TYR A 234 5.83 15.10 -16.45
N VAL A 235 5.54 16.20 -15.77
CA VAL A 235 5.30 17.51 -16.41
C VAL A 235 6.54 17.99 -17.14
N SER A 236 7.71 17.77 -16.56
CA SER A 236 9.00 18.04 -17.18
C SER A 236 10.07 17.12 -16.63
N VAL A 237 11.06 16.83 -17.46
CA VAL A 237 12.29 16.12 -17.10
C VAL A 237 13.45 17.02 -17.48
N ARG A 238 14.31 17.33 -16.52
CA ARG A 238 15.54 18.09 -16.71
C ARG A 238 16.72 17.27 -16.23
N GLU A 239 17.83 17.37 -16.92
CA GLU A 239 19.09 16.73 -16.55
C GLU A 239 19.98 17.71 -15.78
N SER A 240 20.77 17.21 -14.82
CA SER A 240 21.82 17.99 -14.17
C SER A 240 22.91 18.39 -15.17
N LEU A 241 23.67 19.44 -14.84
CA LEU A 241 24.80 19.89 -15.68
C LEU A 241 25.89 18.81 -15.87
N LYS A 242 25.96 17.83 -14.96
CA LYS A 242 26.91 16.71 -15.04
C LYS A 242 26.33 15.48 -15.76
N GLY A 243 25.05 15.48 -16.08
CA GLY A 243 24.37 14.34 -16.67
C GLY A 243 24.14 13.15 -15.73
N ASP A 244 24.33 13.35 -14.43
CA ASP A 244 24.24 12.28 -13.42
C ASP A 244 22.91 12.22 -12.66
N THR A 245 22.02 13.17 -12.90
CA THR A 245 20.73 13.25 -12.20
C THR A 245 19.63 13.77 -13.11
N LEU A 246 18.50 13.05 -13.14
CA LEU A 246 17.25 13.52 -13.74
C LEU A 246 16.37 14.11 -12.63
N PHE A 247 15.88 15.33 -12.86
CA PHE A 247 14.88 16.02 -12.04
C PHE A 247 13.54 15.95 -12.75
N CYS A 248 12.62 15.19 -12.21
CA CYS A 248 11.35 14.85 -12.83
C CYS A 248 10.20 15.51 -12.06
N ARG A 249 9.61 16.57 -12.64
CA ARG A 249 8.59 17.39 -11.96
C ARG A 249 7.20 16.77 -12.05
N LEU A 250 6.55 16.67 -10.91
CA LEU A 250 5.13 16.32 -10.76
C LEU A 250 4.23 17.56 -10.98
N PRO A 251 2.97 17.41 -11.32
CA PRO A 251 2.04 18.52 -11.47
C PRO A 251 1.77 19.26 -10.16
N TYR A 252 1.90 18.57 -9.05
CA TYR A 252 1.69 19.06 -7.68
C TYR A 252 2.39 18.10 -6.71
N ASN A 253 2.41 18.42 -5.42
CA ASN A 253 2.82 17.44 -4.41
C ASN A 253 1.90 16.21 -4.45
N ALA A 254 2.44 15.05 -4.70
CA ALA A 254 1.70 13.81 -4.85
C ALA A 254 2.35 12.64 -4.11
N GLN A 255 1.54 11.69 -3.66
CA GLN A 255 1.99 10.38 -3.24
C GLN A 255 2.17 9.52 -4.49
N ILE A 256 3.37 9.02 -4.73
CA ILE A 256 3.71 8.31 -5.96
C ILE A 256 4.59 7.09 -5.72
N THR A 257 4.57 6.17 -6.68
CA THR A 257 5.63 5.18 -6.88
C THR A 257 6.40 5.52 -8.16
N PRO A 258 7.74 5.66 -8.08
CA PRO A 258 8.56 6.01 -9.25
C PRO A 258 8.84 4.79 -10.12
N TYR A 259 8.81 5.00 -11.43
CA TYR A 259 9.12 4.01 -12.47
C TYR A 259 10.28 4.48 -13.34
N LEU A 260 11.11 3.56 -13.76
CA LEU A 260 12.18 3.79 -14.73
C LEU A 260 12.31 2.62 -15.72
N LYS A 261 12.74 2.94 -16.93
CA LYS A 261 13.16 2.00 -17.95
C LYS A 261 14.55 2.39 -18.42
N VAL A 262 15.51 1.45 -18.39
CA VAL A 262 16.90 1.72 -18.70
C VAL A 262 17.52 0.59 -19.52
N GLU A 263 18.62 0.92 -20.21
CA GLU A 263 19.57 -0.02 -20.80
C GLU A 263 20.91 0.16 -20.08
N ALA A 264 21.48 -0.90 -19.53
CA ALA A 264 22.66 -0.82 -18.69
C ALA A 264 23.43 -2.13 -18.65
N GLU A 265 24.72 -2.05 -18.28
CA GLU A 265 25.48 -3.18 -17.77
C GLU A 265 24.98 -3.62 -16.39
N ALA A 266 25.25 -4.85 -16.01
CA ALA A 266 24.89 -5.37 -14.70
C ALA A 266 25.69 -4.70 -13.56
N GLY A 267 25.01 -4.46 -12.42
CA GLY A 267 25.66 -4.00 -11.18
C GLY A 267 25.75 -2.48 -11.02
N LYS A 268 25.15 -1.69 -11.88
CA LYS A 268 25.04 -0.24 -11.70
C LYS A 268 23.93 0.08 -10.70
N THR A 269 24.17 0.98 -9.74
CA THR A 269 23.19 1.35 -8.73
C THR A 269 22.57 2.70 -9.06
N ILE A 270 21.28 2.71 -9.34
CA ILE A 270 20.46 3.92 -9.53
C ILE A 270 19.79 4.24 -8.21
N HIS A 271 19.93 5.48 -7.72
CA HIS A 271 19.24 5.95 -6.53
C HIS A 271 18.01 6.77 -6.93
N ILE A 272 16.90 6.57 -6.23
CA ILE A 272 15.64 7.26 -6.48
C ILE A 272 15.16 7.88 -5.17
N ARG A 273 14.88 9.18 -5.19
CA ARG A 273 14.40 9.93 -4.04
C ARG A 273 13.56 11.13 -4.45
N MET A 274 12.85 11.73 -3.51
CA MET A 274 12.09 12.95 -3.74
C MET A 274 12.91 14.20 -3.39
N ASP A 275 12.40 15.37 -3.80
CA ASP A 275 12.97 16.70 -3.48
C ASP A 275 12.99 16.98 -1.97
N ASN A 276 12.09 16.38 -1.19
CA ASN A 276 12.00 16.52 0.27
C ASN A 276 12.76 15.42 1.05
N TYR A 277 13.62 14.64 0.39
CA TYR A 277 14.34 13.54 1.04
C TYR A 277 15.18 13.97 2.26
N GLU A 278 15.76 15.15 2.20
CA GLU A 278 16.55 15.76 3.29
C GLU A 278 15.79 16.91 3.98
N GLY A 279 14.46 16.94 3.80
CA GLY A 279 13.60 17.95 4.43
C GLY A 279 13.47 17.74 5.95
N GLY A 280 13.51 18.83 6.70
CA GLY A 280 13.46 18.77 8.16
C GLY A 280 14.78 18.29 8.78
N SER A 281 14.68 17.64 9.93
CA SER A 281 15.85 17.12 10.69
C SER A 281 16.23 15.68 10.35
N GLU A 282 15.46 15.00 9.53
CA GLU A 282 15.60 13.56 9.28
C GLU A 282 15.39 13.22 7.79
N ARG A 283 15.85 12.05 7.41
CA ARG A 283 15.73 11.59 6.02
C ARG A 283 14.46 10.81 5.81
N ASN A 284 13.90 10.99 4.62
CA ASN A 284 12.73 10.28 4.13
C ASN A 284 13.08 8.93 3.53
N VAL A 285 12.08 8.21 3.02
CA VAL A 285 12.29 6.98 2.26
C VAL A 285 12.95 7.25 0.91
N ARG A 286 13.74 6.31 0.45
CA ARG A 286 14.38 6.27 -0.87
C ARG A 286 14.37 4.86 -1.41
N ALA A 287 14.63 4.71 -2.70
CA ALA A 287 14.83 3.42 -3.34
C ALA A 287 16.18 3.34 -4.03
N GLU A 288 16.68 2.12 -4.16
CA GLU A 288 17.87 1.78 -4.93
C GLU A 288 17.53 0.65 -5.92
N TYR A 289 17.97 0.80 -7.15
CA TYR A 289 17.84 -0.21 -8.18
C TYR A 289 19.21 -0.63 -8.67
N ILE A 290 19.57 -1.91 -8.54
CA ILE A 290 20.80 -2.48 -9.07
C ILE A 290 20.48 -3.16 -10.40
N THR A 291 21.12 -2.71 -11.48
CA THR A 291 20.84 -3.16 -12.83
C THR A 291 21.33 -4.61 -13.09
N ARG A 292 20.63 -5.30 -13.95
CA ARG A 292 21.12 -6.48 -14.69
C ARG A 292 21.61 -6.05 -16.07
N GLU A 293 22.10 -6.97 -16.87
CA GLU A 293 22.52 -6.71 -18.25
C GLU A 293 21.32 -6.40 -19.16
N GLY A 294 21.46 -5.39 -20.03
CA GLY A 294 20.55 -5.05 -21.10
C GLY A 294 19.37 -4.16 -20.69
N GLU A 295 18.31 -4.19 -21.52
CA GLU A 295 17.09 -3.43 -21.31
C GLU A 295 16.28 -3.99 -20.14
N GLN A 296 15.81 -3.11 -19.28
CA GLN A 296 15.09 -3.48 -18.06
C GLN A 296 14.20 -2.34 -17.55
N GLU A 297 13.18 -2.70 -16.78
CA GLU A 297 12.28 -1.75 -16.15
C GLU A 297 12.07 -2.07 -14.67
N TYR A 298 11.78 -1.05 -13.89
CA TYR A 298 11.54 -1.17 -12.45
C TYR A 298 10.54 -0.10 -11.98
N GLU A 299 9.60 -0.51 -11.16
CA GLU A 299 8.74 0.36 -10.36
C GLU A 299 9.03 0.09 -8.88
N SER A 300 9.38 1.13 -8.12
CA SER A 300 9.55 1.00 -6.67
C SER A 300 8.20 1.01 -5.98
N TYR A 301 7.87 -0.05 -5.25
CA TYR A 301 6.56 -0.20 -4.60
C TYR A 301 6.43 0.52 -3.26
N GLY A 302 7.50 1.09 -2.72
CA GLY A 302 7.44 2.00 -1.59
C GLY A 302 7.01 3.40 -2.06
N TRP A 303 5.81 3.84 -1.65
CA TRP A 303 5.35 5.15 -2.03
C TRP A 303 6.18 6.27 -1.36
N MET A 304 6.35 7.34 -2.11
CA MET A 304 7.06 8.57 -1.71
C MET A 304 6.13 9.76 -2.00
N ASN A 305 6.43 10.91 -1.42
CA ASN A 305 5.71 12.15 -1.77
C ASN A 305 6.68 13.30 -2.00
N GLY A 306 6.25 14.28 -2.74
CA GLY A 306 7.02 15.47 -3.09
C GLY A 306 6.52 16.11 -4.38
N HIS A 307 7.29 17.08 -4.88
CA HIS A 307 7.03 17.80 -6.12
C HIS A 307 7.93 17.36 -7.26
N GLU A 308 9.12 16.84 -6.96
CA GLU A 308 10.08 16.35 -7.95
C GLU A 308 10.67 15.00 -7.50
N VAL A 309 10.85 14.10 -8.47
CA VAL A 309 11.59 12.84 -8.29
C VAL A 309 12.98 13.01 -8.85
N TYR A 310 13.98 12.61 -8.08
CA TYR A 310 15.39 12.61 -8.46
C TYR A 310 15.84 11.19 -8.74
N TYR A 311 16.24 10.93 -10.01
CA TYR A 311 16.93 9.70 -10.39
C TYR A 311 18.41 10.02 -10.52
N ILE A 312 19.22 9.51 -9.62
CA ILE A 312 20.69 9.64 -9.67
C ILE A 312 21.21 8.47 -10.46
N ILE A 313 21.72 8.76 -11.65
CA ILE A 313 22.08 7.81 -12.69
C ILE A 313 23.60 7.67 -12.75
N PRO A 314 24.18 6.50 -12.50
CA PRO A 314 25.62 6.28 -12.64
C PRO A 314 26.04 6.25 -14.12
N GLU A 315 27.31 6.49 -14.37
CA GLU A 315 27.91 6.39 -15.70
C GLU A 315 27.66 5.00 -16.32
N GLY A 316 27.36 4.96 -17.62
CA GLY A 316 27.08 3.75 -18.38
C GLY A 316 25.65 3.24 -18.29
N VAL A 317 24.74 4.01 -17.71
CA VAL A 317 23.28 3.74 -17.74
C VAL A 317 22.61 4.69 -18.70
N LYS A 318 21.92 4.13 -19.70
CA LYS A 318 21.09 4.89 -20.64
C LYS A 318 19.63 4.83 -20.18
N VAL A 319 19.08 5.98 -19.85
CA VAL A 319 17.65 6.09 -19.48
C VAL A 319 16.81 6.08 -20.76
N LEU A 320 15.84 5.18 -20.84
CA LEU A 320 14.91 5.03 -21.96
C LEU A 320 13.57 5.69 -21.67
N ASP A 321 13.07 5.58 -20.41
CA ASP A 321 11.82 6.20 -19.98
C ASP A 321 11.80 6.37 -18.45
N VAL A 322 11.12 7.42 -17.99
CA VAL A 322 10.80 7.65 -16.57
C VAL A 322 9.35 8.07 -16.44
N LYS A 323 8.67 7.43 -15.50
CA LYS A 323 7.25 7.67 -15.20
C LYS A 323 7.00 7.59 -13.70
N TYR A 324 5.77 7.88 -13.31
CA TYR A 324 5.30 7.67 -11.95
C TYR A 324 3.88 7.12 -11.97
N ARG A 325 3.49 6.49 -10.89
CA ARG A 325 2.10 6.12 -10.58
C ARG A 325 1.65 6.95 -9.39
N GLU A 326 0.59 7.73 -9.55
CA GLU A 326 -0.06 8.38 -8.41
C GLU A 326 -0.89 7.37 -7.64
N THR A 327 -0.70 7.37 -6.33
CA THR A 327 -1.42 6.56 -5.35
C THR A 327 -1.99 7.46 -4.25
N GLY A 328 -2.63 6.91 -3.24
CA GLY A 328 -3.20 7.66 -2.13
C GLY A 328 -4.63 7.24 -1.85
N TYR A 329 -5.30 7.94 -0.96
CA TYR A 329 -6.69 7.67 -0.65
C TYR A 329 -7.57 7.90 -1.88
N ASN A 330 -8.46 6.94 -2.17
CA ASN A 330 -9.30 7.00 -3.37
C ASN A 330 -10.55 7.84 -3.10
N THR A 331 -10.40 9.15 -3.18
CA THR A 331 -11.46 10.15 -3.07
C THR A 331 -11.21 11.29 -4.05
N ASP A 332 -12.20 12.11 -4.27
CA ASP A 332 -12.11 13.33 -5.04
C ASP A 332 -12.06 14.56 -4.12
N LEU A 333 -11.33 15.60 -4.55
CA LEU A 333 -11.40 16.93 -3.98
C LEU A 333 -12.69 17.61 -4.48
N ALA A 334 -13.81 17.32 -3.82
CA ALA A 334 -15.14 17.76 -4.25
C ALA A 334 -15.51 19.14 -3.75
N GLY A 335 -14.85 19.63 -2.69
CA GLY A 335 -15.08 20.97 -2.16
C GLY A 335 -14.50 22.05 -3.07
N SER A 336 -15.13 23.22 -3.06
CA SER A 336 -14.63 24.39 -3.79
C SER A 336 -14.84 25.65 -2.97
N PHE A 337 -13.94 26.59 -3.13
CA PHE A 337 -14.02 27.92 -2.58
C PHE A 337 -13.65 28.95 -3.64
N HIS A 338 -14.38 30.07 -3.68
CA HIS A 338 -14.08 31.18 -4.54
C HIS A 338 -14.47 32.51 -3.89
N CYS A 339 -13.62 33.50 -4.02
CA CYS A 339 -13.90 34.88 -3.65
C CYS A 339 -13.23 35.87 -4.64
N ASP A 340 -13.39 37.16 -4.41
CA ASP A 340 -12.81 38.22 -5.26
C ASP A 340 -11.30 38.44 -5.06
N ASP A 341 -10.69 37.85 -4.03
CA ASP A 341 -9.25 37.86 -3.80
C ASP A 341 -8.63 36.50 -4.17
N PRO A 342 -7.85 36.41 -5.26
CA PRO A 342 -7.26 35.16 -5.75
C PRO A 342 -6.27 34.50 -4.75
N PHE A 343 -5.77 35.25 -3.77
CA PHE A 343 -4.93 34.68 -2.70
C PHE A 343 -5.68 33.60 -1.91
N TYR A 344 -6.94 33.83 -1.58
CA TYR A 344 -7.73 32.86 -0.82
C TYR A 344 -8.15 31.66 -1.64
N ASP A 345 -8.37 31.83 -2.95
CA ASP A 345 -8.60 30.70 -3.86
C ASP A 345 -7.39 29.78 -3.91
N GLU A 346 -6.19 30.36 -4.05
CA GLU A 346 -4.94 29.60 -4.03
C GLU A 346 -4.69 28.94 -2.65
N LEU A 347 -4.94 29.67 -1.57
CA LEU A 347 -4.81 29.13 -0.21
C LEU A 347 -5.71 27.91 0.00
N TRP A 348 -6.98 27.98 -0.44
CA TRP A 348 -7.89 26.83 -0.40
C TRP A 348 -7.35 25.64 -1.16
N GLN A 349 -6.90 25.81 -2.40
CA GLN A 349 -6.37 24.73 -3.23
C GLN A 349 -5.15 24.05 -2.58
N ARG A 350 -4.24 24.84 -2.02
CA ARG A 350 -3.05 24.36 -1.34
C ARG A 350 -3.41 23.60 -0.05
N SER A 351 -4.35 24.12 0.72
CA SER A 351 -4.82 23.49 1.96
C SER A 351 -5.51 22.16 1.68
N ALA A 352 -6.44 22.11 0.73
CA ALA A 352 -7.10 20.88 0.32
C ALA A 352 -6.10 19.83 -0.20
N ARG A 353 -5.07 20.28 -0.95
CA ARG A 353 -4.01 19.38 -1.41
C ARG A 353 -3.14 18.88 -0.26
N THR A 354 -2.82 19.72 0.72
CA THR A 354 -2.08 19.33 1.92
C THR A 354 -2.84 18.27 2.70
N LEU A 355 -4.13 18.48 2.96
CA LEU A 355 -4.99 17.48 3.59
C LEU A 355 -4.93 16.14 2.83
N TYR A 356 -5.02 16.16 1.50
CA TYR A 356 -5.00 14.94 0.70
C TYR A 356 -3.69 14.16 0.81
N ILE A 357 -2.53 14.83 0.82
CA ILE A 357 -1.23 14.15 0.90
C ILE A 357 -0.88 13.68 2.32
N THR A 358 -1.56 14.20 3.35
CA THR A 358 -1.43 13.77 4.74
C THR A 358 -2.46 12.72 5.14
N MET A 359 -3.13 12.06 4.18
CA MET A 359 -4.09 11.00 4.46
C MET A 359 -3.86 9.76 3.61
N ARG A 360 -4.04 8.60 4.21
CA ARG A 360 -4.15 7.28 3.57
C ARG A 360 -5.11 6.39 4.37
N ASP A 361 -4.61 5.45 5.15
CA ASP A 361 -5.38 4.61 6.08
C ASP A 361 -5.64 5.31 7.44
N ASN A 362 -5.06 6.46 7.63
CA ASN A 362 -5.28 7.40 8.71
C ASN A 362 -4.96 8.82 8.22
N TYR A 363 -5.37 9.83 8.97
CA TYR A 363 -4.78 11.16 8.86
C TYR A 363 -3.40 11.15 9.48
N MET A 364 -2.44 11.84 8.86
CA MET A 364 -1.02 11.80 9.23
C MET A 364 -0.52 13.22 9.51
N ASP A 365 0.17 13.42 10.59
CA ASP A 365 0.89 14.67 10.90
C ASP A 365 1.79 15.13 9.75
N CYS A 366 2.37 14.19 9.06
CA CYS A 366 3.19 14.43 7.88
C CYS A 366 3.30 13.16 7.01
N PRO A 367 3.48 13.29 5.68
CA PRO A 367 3.61 12.14 4.79
C PRO A 367 5.04 11.58 4.73
N ASP A 368 5.99 12.20 5.41
CA ASP A 368 7.42 11.96 5.22
C ASP A 368 8.12 11.33 6.42
N ARG A 369 8.06 11.99 7.58
CA ARG A 369 8.91 11.66 8.73
C ARG A 369 8.34 10.53 9.58
N GLU A 370 7.06 10.60 9.95
CA GLU A 370 6.42 9.71 10.93
C GLU A 370 5.27 8.92 10.31
N ARG A 371 4.50 9.56 9.44
CA ARG A 371 3.26 9.01 8.86
C ARG A 371 2.31 8.54 9.96
N ALA A 372 2.22 9.32 11.03
CA ALA A 372 1.55 8.94 12.26
C ALA A 372 0.28 9.74 12.50
N GLN A 373 -0.64 9.11 13.19
CA GLN A 373 -1.89 9.72 13.62
C GLN A 373 -1.67 10.40 14.99
N TRP A 374 -1.73 11.73 15.00
CA TRP A 374 -1.66 12.53 16.20
C TRP A 374 -3.00 13.24 16.45
N TRP A 375 -3.54 13.11 17.65
CA TRP A 375 -4.84 13.70 17.98
C TRP A 375 -4.93 15.20 17.73
N GLY A 376 -3.86 15.94 17.97
CA GLY A 376 -3.82 17.39 17.76
C GLY A 376 -3.98 17.78 16.29
N ASP A 377 -3.35 17.03 15.40
CA ASP A 377 -3.40 17.22 13.95
C ASP A 377 -4.74 16.70 13.39
N GLU A 378 -5.13 15.50 13.79
CA GLU A 378 -6.31 14.80 13.30
C GLU A 378 -7.63 15.57 13.56
N VAL A 379 -7.75 16.27 14.68
CA VAL A 379 -8.95 17.08 14.97
C VAL A 379 -9.20 18.14 13.90
N ASN A 380 -8.13 18.76 13.38
CA ASN A 380 -8.23 19.75 12.31
C ASN A 380 -8.50 19.06 10.97
N GLU A 381 -7.75 18.02 10.63
CA GLU A 381 -7.87 17.28 9.38
C GLU A 381 -9.27 16.67 9.19
N LEU A 382 -9.86 16.09 10.25
CA LEU A 382 -11.23 15.58 10.24
C LEU A 382 -12.24 16.69 9.97
N GLY A 383 -12.07 17.87 10.57
CA GLY A 383 -12.93 19.02 10.33
C GLY A 383 -12.85 19.53 8.90
N GLU A 384 -11.65 19.63 8.35
CA GLU A 384 -11.37 20.11 6.99
C GLU A 384 -11.88 19.14 5.92
N ALA A 385 -11.82 17.84 6.18
CA ALA A 385 -12.28 16.79 5.26
C ALA A 385 -13.75 16.95 4.85
N PHE A 386 -14.63 17.39 5.76
CA PHE A 386 -16.05 17.63 5.45
C PHE A 386 -16.28 18.72 4.41
N TYR A 387 -15.33 19.63 4.23
CA TYR A 387 -15.42 20.72 3.27
C TYR A 387 -14.67 20.44 1.96
N ALA A 388 -13.63 19.63 2.03
CA ALA A 388 -12.69 19.44 0.91
C ALA A 388 -12.92 18.15 0.11
N LEU A 389 -13.40 17.08 0.75
CA LEU A 389 -13.47 15.75 0.17
C LEU A 389 -14.89 15.34 -0.19
N SER A 390 -15.03 14.41 -1.12
CA SER A 390 -16.30 13.72 -1.36
C SER A 390 -16.61 12.75 -0.21
N PRO A 391 -17.91 12.58 0.16
CA PRO A 391 -18.33 11.65 1.19
C PRO A 391 -18.05 10.18 0.81
#